data_21c634c0b5d82a26ab1820eaf32dd72a
#
_entry.id   21c634c0b5d82a26ab1820eaf32dd72a
#
_cell.length_a   1.000
_cell.length_b   1.000
_cell.length_c   1.000
_cell.angle_alpha   90.00
_cell.angle_beta   90.00
_cell.angle_gamma   90.00
#
_symmetry.space_group_name_H-M   'P 1'
#
loop_
_entity.id
_entity.type
_entity.pdbx_description
1 polymer ?
#
loop_
_entity_poly.entity_id
_entity_poly.type
_entity_poly.pdbx_seq_one_letter_code
_entity_poly.pdbx_strand_id
1 'polypeptide(L)'
;AAGIAFVSTQYWVTAGNPEGAFIPPNQGPGIFGWSGVLRGAAVVFFAYIGFDAVSTAAGEAKNPQRDMPIGILGSLVACTLIYIAVCAVLVGMAPYRELDTAKPVATAIELAMRANPGANLAWLKTAVEVGAIAGLSSVILVMLMAQPRIFYSMSRDGLLPKIFGKIHPKYQTPYVGTIIVGVLACLLAGFMPLSVLGELVSMGTLLAFATVCLGVLVLRYTRPDLTRPFKVPAFWLI
;
A
#
# COMPACT_ATOMS: atom_id res chain seq x y z
N ALA A 1 -15.60 8.32 -10.01
CA ALA A 1 -16.94 8.80 -10.33
C ALA A 1 -17.35 8.46 -11.79
N ALA A 2 -16.54 8.77 -12.80
CA ALA A 2 -16.91 8.52 -14.22
C ALA A 2 -17.11 7.04 -14.56
N GLY A 3 -16.35 6.12 -13.96
CA GLY A 3 -16.48 4.67 -14.17
C GLY A 3 -17.81 4.08 -13.70
N ILE A 4 -18.48 4.71 -12.74
CA ILE A 4 -19.76 4.21 -12.19
C ILE A 4 -20.85 4.15 -13.27
N ALA A 5 -20.83 5.06 -14.25
CA ALA A 5 -21.80 5.07 -15.35
C ALA A 5 -21.69 3.83 -16.29
N PHE A 6 -20.58 3.12 -16.25
CA PHE A 6 -20.29 1.94 -17.10
C PHE A 6 -20.29 0.62 -16.31
N VAL A 7 -20.70 0.66 -15.04
CA VAL A 7 -20.81 -0.55 -14.22
C VAL A 7 -22.01 -1.37 -14.65
N SER A 8 -21.79 -2.63 -14.97
CA SER A 8 -22.82 -3.61 -15.21
C SER A 8 -22.84 -4.63 -14.08
N THR A 9 -23.97 -4.77 -13.40
CA THR A 9 -24.16 -5.75 -12.33
C THR A 9 -23.98 -7.20 -12.78
N GLN A 10 -24.07 -7.45 -14.09
CA GLN A 10 -23.83 -8.76 -14.69
C GLN A 10 -22.41 -9.28 -14.47
N TYR A 11 -21.42 -8.38 -14.42
CA TYR A 11 -20.03 -8.76 -14.16
C TYR A 11 -19.76 -9.14 -12.70
N TRP A 12 -20.62 -8.69 -11.78
CA TRP A 12 -20.48 -9.04 -10.37
C TRP A 12 -21.00 -10.44 -10.04
N VAL A 13 -22.12 -10.85 -10.64
CA VAL A 13 -22.90 -12.00 -10.13
C VAL A 13 -23.26 -13.04 -11.18
N THR A 14 -23.36 -12.73 -12.50
CA THR A 14 -23.93 -13.71 -13.45
C THR A 14 -23.24 -13.84 -14.80
N ALA A 15 -23.62 -13.06 -15.80
CA ALA A 15 -23.26 -13.33 -17.20
C ALA A 15 -21.82 -13.00 -17.59
N GLY A 16 -21.17 -12.08 -16.90
CA GLY A 16 -19.77 -11.71 -17.14
C GLY A 16 -18.78 -12.50 -16.29
N ASN A 17 -19.26 -13.25 -15.31
CA ASN A 17 -18.47 -14.15 -14.49
C ASN A 17 -18.72 -15.59 -14.99
N PRO A 18 -17.75 -16.26 -15.64
CA PRO A 18 -17.96 -17.60 -16.24
C PRO A 18 -18.43 -18.66 -15.24
N GLU A 19 -18.25 -18.43 -13.96
CA GLU A 19 -18.57 -19.37 -12.88
C GLU A 19 -19.81 -18.95 -12.07
N GLY A 20 -20.45 -17.83 -12.41
CA GLY A 20 -21.74 -17.40 -11.84
C GLY A 20 -21.74 -17.03 -10.36
N ALA A 21 -20.61 -17.03 -9.69
CA ALA A 21 -20.48 -16.74 -8.27
C ALA A 21 -19.53 -15.56 -8.00
N PHE A 22 -19.84 -14.76 -6.99
CA PHE A 22 -18.96 -13.65 -6.55
C PHE A 22 -17.60 -14.18 -6.06
N ILE A 23 -17.57 -15.34 -5.43
CA ILE A 23 -16.35 -16.08 -5.11
C ILE A 23 -16.37 -17.37 -5.91
N PRO A 24 -15.54 -17.49 -6.97
CA PRO A 24 -15.46 -18.70 -7.78
C PRO A 24 -15.08 -19.93 -6.96
N PRO A 25 -15.48 -21.15 -7.35
CA PRO A 25 -15.09 -22.36 -6.65
C PRO A 25 -13.58 -22.56 -6.64
N ASN A 26 -13.08 -23.20 -5.58
CA ASN A 26 -11.65 -23.43 -5.38
C ASN A 26 -11.12 -24.38 -6.49
N GLN A 27 -10.11 -23.91 -7.22
CA GLN A 27 -9.45 -24.67 -8.30
C GLN A 27 -8.06 -25.20 -7.88
N GLY A 28 -7.67 -24.99 -6.61
CA GLY A 28 -6.39 -25.43 -6.06
C GLY A 28 -5.94 -24.56 -4.87
N PRO A 29 -4.85 -24.91 -4.20
CA PRO A 29 -4.34 -24.13 -3.07
C PRO A 29 -3.99 -22.70 -3.50
N GLY A 30 -4.74 -21.73 -3.01
CA GLY A 30 -4.56 -20.30 -3.34
C GLY A 30 -5.05 -19.88 -4.72
N ILE A 31 -5.81 -20.72 -5.42
CA ILE A 31 -6.43 -20.41 -6.73
C ILE A 31 -7.94 -20.41 -6.54
N PHE A 32 -8.54 -19.21 -6.55
CA PHE A 32 -9.96 -18.97 -6.29
C PHE A 32 -10.45 -19.52 -4.92
N GLY A 33 -11.73 -19.44 -4.65
CA GLY A 33 -12.33 -19.80 -3.37
C GLY A 33 -11.76 -18.97 -2.21
N TRP A 34 -12.01 -19.40 -1.01
CA TRP A 34 -11.51 -18.73 0.20
C TRP A 34 -9.98 -18.75 0.32
N SER A 35 -9.32 -19.79 -0.18
CA SER A 35 -7.85 -19.84 -0.20
C SER A 35 -7.25 -18.80 -1.15
N GLY A 36 -7.92 -18.53 -2.29
CA GLY A 36 -7.58 -17.47 -3.22
C GLY A 36 -7.80 -16.08 -2.61
N VAL A 37 -8.89 -15.89 -1.86
CA VAL A 37 -9.15 -14.62 -1.14
C VAL A 37 -8.05 -14.35 -0.11
N LEU A 38 -7.64 -15.35 0.68
CA LEU A 38 -6.56 -15.19 1.65
C LEU A 38 -5.22 -14.88 0.98
N ARG A 39 -4.90 -15.56 -0.11
CA ARG A 39 -3.70 -15.25 -0.90
C ARG A 39 -3.77 -13.85 -1.49
N GLY A 40 -4.91 -13.46 -2.05
CA GLY A 40 -5.15 -12.10 -2.56
C GLY A 40 -4.97 -11.05 -1.47
N ALA A 41 -5.50 -11.29 -0.27
CA ALA A 41 -5.34 -10.39 0.87
C ALA A 41 -3.86 -10.21 1.26
N ALA A 42 -3.07 -11.29 1.25
CA ALA A 42 -1.64 -11.21 1.52
C ALA A 42 -0.89 -10.39 0.46
N VAL A 43 -1.24 -10.53 -0.81
CA VAL A 43 -0.64 -9.73 -1.90
C VAL A 43 -1.10 -8.28 -1.83
N VAL A 44 -2.38 -8.03 -1.59
CA VAL A 44 -2.96 -6.67 -1.51
C VAL A 44 -2.47 -5.92 -0.26
N PHE A 45 -1.99 -6.63 0.77
CA PHE A 45 -1.36 -6.00 1.93
C PHE A 45 -0.24 -5.02 1.52
N PHE A 46 0.47 -5.32 0.43
CA PHE A 46 1.44 -4.41 -0.18
C PHE A 46 0.84 -3.02 -0.50
N ALA A 47 -0.41 -2.95 -0.92
CA ALA A 47 -1.07 -1.69 -1.25
C ALA A 47 -1.34 -0.79 -0.03
N TYR A 48 -1.27 -1.35 1.17
CA TYR A 48 -1.42 -0.60 2.42
C TYR A 48 -0.08 -0.09 2.97
N ILE A 49 1.06 -0.49 2.40
CA ILE A 49 2.37 0.00 2.82
C ILE A 49 2.41 1.53 2.66
N GLY A 50 2.77 2.19 3.76
CA GLY A 50 2.79 3.66 3.83
C GLY A 50 2.00 4.22 5.01
N PHE A 51 1.08 3.46 5.61
CA PHE A 51 0.43 3.88 6.85
C PHE A 51 1.44 4.00 8.01
N ASP A 52 2.49 3.21 7.97
CA ASP A 52 3.63 3.22 8.90
C ASP A 52 4.53 4.44 8.70
N ALA A 53 4.61 4.99 7.49
CA ALA A 53 5.36 6.23 7.22
C ALA A 53 4.83 7.41 8.05
N VAL A 54 3.53 7.41 8.40
CA VAL A 54 2.94 8.41 9.31
C VAL A 54 3.64 8.35 10.67
N SER A 55 4.03 7.18 11.15
CA SER A 55 4.73 7.02 12.43
C SER A 55 6.10 7.71 12.45
N THR A 56 6.78 7.81 11.31
CA THR A 56 8.08 8.48 11.19
C THR A 56 7.97 10.01 11.39
N ALA A 57 6.78 10.58 11.17
CA ALA A 57 6.48 11.99 11.39
C ALA A 57 6.00 12.28 12.81
N ALA A 58 5.98 11.30 13.71
CA ALA A 58 5.52 11.48 15.10
C ALA A 58 6.28 12.59 15.86
N GLY A 59 7.58 12.77 15.56
CA GLY A 59 8.40 13.82 16.15
C GLY A 59 8.04 15.25 15.69
N GLU A 60 7.27 15.39 14.62
CA GLU A 60 6.82 16.67 14.05
C GLU A 60 5.36 17.00 14.44
N ALA A 61 4.64 16.03 15.02
CA ALA A 61 3.25 16.21 15.44
C ALA A 61 3.14 17.04 16.73
N LYS A 62 2.11 17.88 16.83
CA LYS A 62 1.85 18.69 18.02
C LYS A 62 1.49 17.85 19.24
N ASN A 63 0.62 16.85 19.05
CA ASN A 63 0.18 15.92 20.08
C ASN A 63 0.30 14.47 19.58
N PRO A 64 1.53 13.91 19.49
CA PRO A 64 1.76 12.62 18.84
C PRO A 64 0.99 11.47 19.49
N GLN A 65 0.79 11.51 20.81
CA GLN A 65 0.07 10.46 21.54
C GLN A 65 -1.42 10.31 21.15
N ARG A 66 -2.05 11.39 20.72
CA ARG A 66 -3.43 11.42 20.25
C ARG A 66 -3.53 11.36 18.74
N ASP A 67 -2.70 12.16 18.07
CA ASP A 67 -2.83 12.40 16.63
C ASP A 67 -2.33 11.20 15.81
N MET A 68 -1.31 10.47 16.30
CA MET A 68 -0.79 9.30 15.60
C MET A 68 -1.80 8.15 15.49
N PRO A 69 -2.43 7.66 16.58
CA PRO A 69 -3.44 6.62 16.47
C PRO A 69 -4.61 7.01 15.57
N ILE A 70 -5.10 8.25 15.69
CA ILE A 70 -6.22 8.75 14.86
C ILE A 70 -5.80 8.84 13.40
N GLY A 71 -4.61 9.36 13.11
CA GLY A 71 -4.08 9.48 11.76
C GLY A 71 -3.89 8.13 11.09
N ILE A 72 -3.28 7.18 11.77
CA ILE A 72 -3.01 5.83 11.23
C ILE A 72 -4.34 5.07 11.01
N LEU A 73 -5.20 4.98 12.02
CA LEU A 73 -6.46 4.25 11.89
C LEU A 73 -7.42 4.94 10.91
N GLY A 74 -7.49 6.26 10.94
CA GLY A 74 -8.33 7.04 10.02
C GLY A 74 -7.89 6.88 8.57
N SER A 75 -6.58 6.92 8.30
CA SER A 75 -6.05 6.70 6.93
C SER A 75 -6.32 5.28 6.45
N LEU A 76 -6.15 4.26 7.31
CA LEU A 76 -6.46 2.87 6.96
C LEU A 76 -7.93 2.69 6.59
N VAL A 77 -8.85 3.22 7.40
CA VAL A 77 -10.29 3.13 7.11
C VAL A 77 -10.64 3.86 5.81
N ALA A 78 -10.15 5.09 5.63
CA ALA A 78 -10.42 5.88 4.43
C ALA A 78 -9.87 5.19 3.17
N CYS A 79 -8.62 4.70 3.20
CA CYS A 79 -8.03 3.96 2.09
C CYS A 79 -8.79 2.67 1.78
N THR A 80 -9.21 1.91 2.81
CA THR A 80 -9.99 0.69 2.63
C THR A 80 -11.30 0.96 1.91
N LEU A 81 -12.03 1.99 2.32
CA LEU A 81 -13.30 2.37 1.68
C LEU A 81 -13.09 2.78 0.22
N ILE A 82 -12.03 3.55 -0.07
CA ILE A 82 -11.69 3.95 -1.43
C ILE A 82 -11.31 2.73 -2.28
N TYR A 83 -10.50 1.81 -1.75
CA TYR A 83 -10.09 0.60 -2.46
C TYR A 83 -11.29 -0.30 -2.78
N ILE A 84 -12.19 -0.53 -1.81
CA ILE A 84 -13.42 -1.29 -2.04
C ILE A 84 -14.24 -0.64 -3.16
N ALA A 85 -14.44 0.67 -3.10
CA ALA A 85 -15.22 1.40 -4.11
C ALA A 85 -14.58 1.31 -5.51
N VAL A 86 -13.26 1.48 -5.61
CA VAL A 86 -12.54 1.40 -6.89
C VAL A 86 -12.56 -0.04 -7.43
N CYS A 87 -12.29 -1.04 -6.59
CA CYS A 87 -12.33 -2.44 -7.00
C CYS A 87 -13.73 -2.86 -7.46
N ALA A 88 -14.78 -2.45 -6.75
CA ALA A 88 -16.16 -2.72 -7.14
C ALA A 88 -16.49 -2.14 -8.51
N VAL A 89 -16.05 -0.90 -8.78
CA VAL A 89 -16.23 -0.26 -10.10
C VAL A 89 -15.45 -1.01 -11.18
N LEU A 90 -14.19 -1.36 -10.95
CA LEU A 90 -13.35 -2.06 -11.94
C LEU A 90 -13.93 -3.41 -12.32
N VAL A 91 -14.30 -4.23 -11.33
CA VAL A 91 -14.91 -5.54 -11.54
C VAL A 91 -16.30 -5.43 -12.15
N GLY A 92 -17.00 -4.30 -11.97
CA GLY A 92 -18.28 -4.01 -12.62
C GLY A 92 -18.14 -3.51 -14.06
N MET A 93 -16.96 -3.02 -14.46
CA MET A 93 -16.72 -2.54 -15.84
C MET A 93 -16.23 -3.66 -16.78
N ALA A 94 -15.53 -4.66 -16.25
CA ALA A 94 -14.93 -5.72 -17.04
C ALA A 94 -14.85 -7.04 -16.25
N PRO A 95 -14.87 -8.21 -16.94
CA PRO A 95 -14.65 -9.50 -16.32
C PRO A 95 -13.29 -9.53 -15.59
N TYR A 96 -13.25 -10.04 -14.37
CA TYR A 96 -12.04 -10.05 -13.55
C TYR A 96 -10.86 -10.78 -14.21
N ARG A 97 -11.08 -11.77 -15.05
CA ARG A 97 -10.04 -12.50 -15.78
C ARG A 97 -9.29 -11.63 -16.80
N GLU A 98 -9.96 -10.65 -17.37
CA GLU A 98 -9.37 -9.72 -18.33
C GLU A 98 -8.61 -8.58 -17.65
N LEU A 99 -8.80 -8.43 -16.33
CA LEU A 99 -8.11 -7.45 -15.51
C LEU A 99 -6.73 -7.92 -14.98
N ASP A 100 -6.36 -9.18 -15.22
CA ASP A 100 -5.03 -9.72 -14.88
C ASP A 100 -3.97 -9.22 -15.86
N THR A 101 -3.69 -7.92 -15.77
CA THR A 101 -2.75 -7.20 -16.63
C THR A 101 -1.89 -6.26 -15.80
N ALA A 102 -0.78 -5.81 -16.38
CA ALA A 102 0.10 -4.81 -15.75
C ALA A 102 -0.58 -3.44 -15.54
N LYS A 103 -1.72 -3.19 -16.20
CA LYS A 103 -2.45 -1.90 -16.17
C LYS A 103 -3.96 -2.11 -16.04
N PRO A 104 -4.47 -2.72 -14.97
CA PRO A 104 -5.86 -3.16 -14.86
C PRO A 104 -6.88 -2.03 -15.05
N VAL A 105 -6.59 -0.82 -14.54
CA VAL A 105 -7.49 0.33 -14.67
C VAL A 105 -7.60 0.81 -16.12
N ALA A 106 -6.48 0.89 -16.83
CA ALA A 106 -6.48 1.28 -18.25
C ALA A 106 -7.19 0.22 -19.10
N THR A 107 -6.95 -1.07 -18.81
CA THR A 107 -7.60 -2.20 -19.47
C THR A 107 -9.12 -2.16 -19.27
N ALA A 108 -9.60 -1.91 -18.04
CA ALA A 108 -11.03 -1.79 -17.76
C ALA A 108 -11.69 -0.67 -18.59
N ILE A 109 -11.01 0.47 -18.72
CA ILE A 109 -11.50 1.59 -19.54
C ILE A 109 -11.54 1.21 -21.03
N GLU A 110 -10.50 0.53 -21.53
CA GLU A 110 -10.46 0.08 -22.93
C GLU A 110 -11.59 -0.91 -23.24
N LEU A 111 -11.87 -1.84 -22.33
CA LEU A 111 -12.98 -2.80 -22.48
C LEU A 111 -14.33 -2.08 -22.44
N ALA A 112 -14.51 -1.11 -21.54
CA ALA A 112 -15.72 -0.30 -21.48
C ALA A 112 -15.92 0.53 -22.76
N MET A 113 -14.83 1.05 -23.37
CA MET A 113 -14.88 1.74 -24.66
C MET A 113 -15.30 0.81 -25.79
N ARG A 114 -14.79 -0.41 -25.82
CA ARG A 114 -15.18 -1.43 -26.83
C ARG A 114 -16.65 -1.83 -26.69
N ALA A 115 -17.14 -1.94 -25.46
CA ALA A 115 -18.54 -2.26 -25.19
C ALA A 115 -19.50 -1.09 -25.54
N ASN A 116 -19.01 0.16 -25.52
CA ASN A 116 -19.81 1.36 -25.78
C ASN A 116 -19.11 2.27 -26.82
N PRO A 117 -19.18 1.96 -28.11
CA PRO A 117 -18.46 2.70 -29.17
C PRO A 117 -18.85 4.16 -29.28
N GLY A 118 -20.03 4.56 -28.78
CA GLY A 118 -20.50 5.94 -28.77
C GLY A 118 -19.96 6.79 -27.62
N ALA A 119 -19.31 6.20 -26.64
CA ALA A 119 -18.78 6.93 -25.50
C ALA A 119 -17.30 7.31 -25.73
N ASN A 120 -17.04 8.60 -25.91
CA ASN A 120 -15.65 9.07 -26.02
C ASN A 120 -14.97 9.10 -24.63
N LEU A 121 -14.40 7.95 -24.21
CA LEU A 121 -13.68 7.79 -22.95
C LEU A 121 -12.16 7.96 -23.11
N ALA A 122 -11.67 8.33 -24.30
CA ALA A 122 -10.22 8.49 -24.53
C ALA A 122 -9.59 9.48 -23.54
N TRP A 123 -10.29 10.60 -23.26
CA TRP A 123 -9.85 11.58 -22.28
C TRP A 123 -9.74 10.98 -20.86
N LEU A 124 -10.65 10.06 -20.49
CA LEU A 124 -10.66 9.42 -19.18
C LEU A 124 -9.45 8.50 -19.03
N LYS A 125 -9.09 7.76 -20.09
CA LYS A 125 -7.87 6.93 -20.12
C LYS A 125 -6.64 7.79 -19.87
N THR A 126 -6.47 8.87 -20.62
CA THR A 126 -5.33 9.81 -20.45
C THR A 126 -5.33 10.43 -19.05
N ALA A 127 -6.48 10.84 -18.54
CA ALA A 127 -6.59 11.42 -17.20
C ALA A 127 -6.19 10.43 -16.11
N VAL A 128 -6.56 9.14 -16.24
CA VAL A 128 -6.17 8.09 -15.31
C VAL A 128 -4.66 7.79 -15.40
N GLU A 129 -4.09 7.74 -16.59
CA GLU A 129 -2.65 7.51 -16.78
C GLU A 129 -1.82 8.66 -16.18
N VAL A 130 -2.20 9.91 -16.43
CA VAL A 130 -1.56 11.08 -15.81
C VAL A 130 -1.74 11.08 -14.29
N GLY A 131 -2.95 10.78 -13.81
CA GLY A 131 -3.22 10.66 -12.38
C GLY A 131 -2.40 9.55 -11.71
N ALA A 132 -2.22 8.41 -12.37
CA ALA A 132 -1.38 7.31 -11.88
C ALA A 132 0.10 7.74 -11.77
N ILE A 133 0.64 8.41 -12.79
CA ILE A 133 2.02 8.92 -12.76
C ILE A 133 2.20 9.92 -11.62
N ALA A 134 1.28 10.87 -11.48
CA ALA A 134 1.34 11.86 -10.41
C ALA A 134 1.23 11.21 -9.02
N GLY A 135 0.32 10.24 -8.85
CA GLY A 135 0.14 9.49 -7.61
C GLY A 135 1.37 8.68 -7.23
N LEU A 136 1.92 7.91 -8.17
CA LEU A 136 3.14 7.12 -7.94
C LEU A 136 4.34 8.02 -7.61
N SER A 137 4.50 9.15 -8.31
CA SER A 137 5.55 10.12 -8.01
C SER A 137 5.43 10.67 -6.59
N SER A 138 4.22 10.99 -6.15
CA SER A 138 3.94 11.45 -4.79
C SER A 138 4.31 10.39 -3.74
N VAL A 139 3.94 9.14 -3.96
CA VAL A 139 4.29 8.02 -3.05
C VAL A 139 5.79 7.84 -2.95
N ILE A 140 6.51 7.85 -4.08
CA ILE A 140 7.98 7.73 -4.11
C ILE A 140 8.62 8.85 -3.29
N LEU A 141 8.16 10.10 -3.44
CA LEU A 141 8.68 11.23 -2.66
C LEU A 141 8.49 11.03 -1.15
N VAL A 142 7.31 10.58 -0.72
CA VAL A 142 7.03 10.32 0.70
C VAL A 142 7.92 9.21 1.24
N MET A 143 8.07 8.11 0.50
CA MET A 143 8.92 6.98 0.90
C MET A 143 10.40 7.38 0.98
N LEU A 144 10.90 8.13 -0.03
CA LEU A 144 12.26 8.66 -0.02
C LEU A 144 12.52 9.68 1.11
N MET A 145 11.48 10.28 1.65
CA MET A 145 11.60 11.18 2.80
C MET A 145 11.59 10.41 4.14
N ALA A 146 10.84 9.33 4.23
CA ALA A 146 10.70 8.54 5.46
C ALA A 146 11.95 7.69 5.77
N GLN A 147 12.49 6.98 4.78
CA GLN A 147 13.60 6.04 4.95
C GLN A 147 14.90 6.68 5.53
N PRO A 148 15.39 7.82 5.02
CA PRO A 148 16.58 8.46 5.58
C PRO A 148 16.40 8.94 7.01
N ARG A 149 15.18 9.26 7.45
CA ARG A 149 14.87 9.64 8.84
C ARG A 149 15.04 8.46 9.79
N ILE A 150 14.64 7.26 9.36
CA ILE A 150 14.88 6.03 10.12
C ILE A 150 16.39 5.79 10.25
N PHE A 151 17.14 5.89 9.16
CA PHE A 151 18.59 5.72 9.17
C PHE A 151 19.29 6.76 10.04
N TYR A 152 18.80 8.01 10.04
CA TYR A 152 19.29 9.05 10.93
C TYR A 152 19.08 8.66 12.41
N SER A 153 17.90 8.19 12.77
CA SER A 153 17.61 7.74 14.14
C SER A 153 18.51 6.57 14.54
N MET A 154 18.61 5.55 13.69
CA MET A 154 19.49 4.40 13.92
C MET A 154 20.97 4.80 14.05
N SER A 155 21.43 5.79 13.30
CA SER A 155 22.79 6.32 13.42
C SER A 155 23.02 7.04 14.73
N ARG A 156 22.01 7.75 15.25
CA ARG A 156 22.08 8.37 16.60
C ARG A 156 22.15 7.33 17.71
N ASP A 157 21.44 6.23 17.55
CA ASP A 157 21.42 5.10 18.49
C ASP A 157 22.69 4.22 18.37
N GLY A 158 23.61 4.55 17.46
CA GLY A 158 24.87 3.83 17.29
C GLY A 158 24.75 2.54 16.46
N LEU A 159 23.58 2.26 15.88
CA LEU A 159 23.31 1.07 15.07
C LEU A 159 23.81 1.20 13.63
N LEU A 160 23.98 2.42 13.12
CA LEU A 160 24.50 2.72 11.79
C LEU A 160 25.69 3.68 11.83
N PRO A 161 26.55 3.65 10.78
CA PRO A 161 27.67 4.59 10.68
C PRO A 161 27.23 6.05 10.79
N LYS A 162 28.06 6.89 11.43
CA LYS A 162 27.79 8.33 11.67
C LYS A 162 27.52 9.14 10.39
N ILE A 163 27.86 8.62 9.22
CA ILE A 163 27.60 9.27 7.94
C ILE A 163 26.12 9.49 7.68
N PHE A 164 25.25 8.55 8.13
CA PHE A 164 23.79 8.66 8.02
C PHE A 164 23.19 9.68 8.99
N GLY A 165 23.94 10.07 10.02
CA GLY A 165 23.57 11.10 10.99
C GLY A 165 23.85 12.54 10.54
N LYS A 166 24.41 12.74 9.33
CA LYS A 166 24.71 14.09 8.82
C LYS A 166 23.46 14.78 8.30
N ILE A 167 23.15 15.95 8.89
CA ILE A 167 22.05 16.83 8.50
C ILE A 167 22.60 17.95 7.61
N HIS A 168 21.86 18.32 6.56
CA HIS A 168 22.21 19.44 5.69
C HIS A 168 21.99 20.76 6.45
N PRO A 169 23.00 21.69 6.48
CA PRO A 169 22.93 22.91 7.30
C PRO A 169 21.73 23.80 6.97
N LYS A 170 21.39 23.93 5.69
CA LYS A 170 20.30 24.80 5.21
C LYS A 170 18.93 24.12 5.23
N TYR A 171 18.83 22.85 4.80
CA TYR A 171 17.54 22.17 4.62
C TYR A 171 17.13 21.31 5.81
N GLN A 172 18.00 21.15 6.81
CA GLN A 172 17.73 20.36 8.02
C GLN A 172 17.28 18.92 7.76
N THR A 173 17.73 18.33 6.64
CA THR A 173 17.37 16.98 6.21
C THR A 173 18.60 16.06 6.16
N PRO A 174 18.47 14.74 6.38
CA PRO A 174 19.56 13.77 6.30
C PRO A 174 19.95 13.48 4.84
N TYR A 175 20.59 14.45 4.19
CA TYR A 175 20.84 14.44 2.73
C TYR A 175 21.68 13.28 2.25
N VAL A 176 22.67 12.83 3.04
CA VAL A 176 23.54 11.70 2.66
C VAL A 176 22.71 10.41 2.56
N GLY A 177 21.86 10.15 3.57
CA GLY A 177 20.96 9.02 3.57
C GLY A 177 20.00 9.06 2.39
N THR A 178 19.44 10.23 2.09
CA THR A 178 18.52 10.42 0.96
C THR A 178 19.18 10.12 -0.39
N ILE A 179 20.41 10.59 -0.62
CA ILE A 179 21.13 10.32 -1.87
C ILE A 179 21.45 8.82 -2.01
N ILE A 180 21.97 8.19 -0.95
CA ILE A 180 22.31 6.77 -0.96
C ILE A 180 21.07 5.92 -1.24
N VAL A 181 19.97 6.16 -0.53
CA VAL A 181 18.72 5.42 -0.73
C VAL A 181 18.13 5.67 -2.11
N GLY A 182 18.16 6.92 -2.61
CA GLY A 182 17.67 7.26 -3.93
C GLY A 182 18.44 6.56 -5.05
N VAL A 183 19.77 6.58 -4.98
CA VAL A 183 20.63 5.90 -5.96
C VAL A 183 20.40 4.39 -5.93
N LEU A 184 20.36 3.79 -4.74
CA LEU A 184 20.11 2.36 -4.58
C LEU A 184 18.72 1.96 -5.10
N ALA A 185 17.69 2.75 -4.81
CA ALA A 185 16.33 2.51 -5.32
C ALA A 185 16.29 2.59 -6.85
N CYS A 186 16.96 3.56 -7.49
CA CYS A 186 17.05 3.67 -8.94
C CYS A 186 17.75 2.46 -9.56
N LEU A 187 18.84 1.99 -8.96
CA LEU A 187 19.56 0.81 -9.45
C LEU A 187 18.69 -0.45 -9.34
N LEU A 188 18.08 -0.68 -8.18
CA LEU A 188 17.19 -1.83 -7.99
C LEU A 188 15.99 -1.81 -8.94
N ALA A 189 15.33 -0.67 -9.08
CA ALA A 189 14.19 -0.51 -10.00
C ALA A 189 14.58 -0.68 -11.47
N GLY A 190 15.82 -0.36 -11.85
CA GLY A 190 16.31 -0.51 -13.23
C GLY A 190 16.74 -1.94 -13.60
N PHE A 191 17.23 -2.71 -12.64
CA PHE A 191 17.79 -4.04 -12.91
C PHE A 191 16.91 -5.21 -12.46
N MET A 192 15.99 -4.99 -11.53
CA MET A 192 15.15 -6.08 -10.98
C MET A 192 13.74 -6.05 -11.55
N PRO A 193 13.14 -7.22 -11.87
CA PRO A 193 11.75 -7.30 -12.29
C PRO A 193 10.80 -6.93 -11.13
N LEU A 194 9.69 -6.27 -11.48
CA LEU A 194 8.71 -5.75 -10.53
C LEU A 194 8.12 -6.84 -9.62
N SER A 195 7.94 -8.06 -10.15
CA SER A 195 7.43 -9.20 -9.39
C SER A 195 8.33 -9.57 -8.22
N VAL A 196 9.64 -9.65 -8.46
CA VAL A 196 10.64 -9.98 -7.43
C VAL A 196 10.71 -8.87 -6.38
N LEU A 197 10.70 -7.60 -6.81
CA LEU A 197 10.68 -6.47 -5.88
C LEU A 197 9.42 -6.48 -5.00
N GLY A 198 8.26 -6.75 -5.59
CA GLY A 198 6.99 -6.82 -4.85
C GLY A 198 6.98 -7.94 -3.80
N GLU A 199 7.48 -9.12 -4.13
CA GLU A 199 7.61 -10.23 -3.18
C GLU A 199 8.57 -9.90 -2.05
N LEU A 200 9.76 -9.36 -2.35
CA LEU A 200 10.75 -8.97 -1.34
C LEU A 200 10.21 -7.92 -0.38
N VAL A 201 9.50 -6.90 -0.90
CA VAL A 201 8.91 -5.85 -0.07
C VAL A 201 7.80 -6.43 0.80
N SER A 202 6.91 -7.28 0.26
CA SER A 202 5.83 -7.91 1.03
C SER A 202 6.38 -8.78 2.16
N MET A 203 7.36 -9.64 1.87
CA MET A 203 7.99 -10.50 2.89
C MET A 203 8.71 -9.68 3.95
N GLY A 204 9.50 -8.69 3.54
CA GLY A 204 10.23 -7.81 4.45
C GLY A 204 9.32 -7.02 5.37
N THR A 205 8.22 -6.50 4.84
CA THR A 205 7.24 -5.71 5.60
C THR A 205 6.48 -6.58 6.60
N LEU A 206 6.02 -7.76 6.18
CA LEU A 206 5.35 -8.69 7.10
C LEU A 206 6.28 -9.13 8.25
N LEU A 207 7.55 -9.39 7.95
CA LEU A 207 8.55 -9.74 8.96
C LEU A 207 8.80 -8.57 9.93
N ALA A 208 8.90 -7.34 9.40
CA ALA A 208 9.05 -6.15 10.22
C ALA A 208 7.86 -5.95 11.16
N PHE A 209 6.64 -6.07 10.67
CA PHE A 209 5.45 -5.95 11.52
C PHE A 209 5.35 -7.08 12.56
N ALA A 210 5.66 -8.32 12.20
CA ALA A 210 5.72 -9.41 13.15
C ALA A 210 6.74 -9.13 14.27
N THR A 211 7.91 -8.60 13.90
CA THR A 211 8.95 -8.23 14.88
C THR A 211 8.49 -7.10 15.81
N VAL A 212 7.82 -6.08 15.26
CA VAL A 212 7.25 -4.97 16.05
C VAL A 212 6.16 -5.48 16.99
N CYS A 213 5.26 -6.33 16.53
CA CYS A 213 4.21 -6.93 17.37
C CYS A 213 4.82 -7.73 18.53
N LEU A 214 5.80 -8.57 18.23
CA LEU A 214 6.52 -9.32 19.27
C LEU A 214 7.23 -8.37 20.24
N GLY A 215 7.89 -7.33 19.75
CA GLY A 215 8.54 -6.31 20.57
C GLY A 215 7.57 -5.62 21.53
N VAL A 216 6.40 -5.22 21.04
CA VAL A 216 5.34 -4.62 21.86
C VAL A 216 4.86 -5.61 22.92
N LEU A 217 4.69 -6.89 22.57
CA LEU A 217 4.26 -7.95 23.48
C LEU A 217 5.30 -8.16 24.58
N VAL A 218 6.56 -8.29 24.24
CA VAL A 218 7.68 -8.42 25.20
C VAL A 218 7.73 -7.21 26.13
N LEU A 219 7.65 -5.99 25.61
CA LEU A 219 7.64 -4.76 26.42
C LEU A 219 6.44 -4.70 27.37
N ARG A 220 5.33 -5.32 27.03
CA ARG A 220 4.14 -5.35 27.87
C ARG A 220 4.34 -6.22 29.13
N TYR A 221 5.07 -7.31 28.97
CA TYR A 221 5.39 -8.22 30.08
C TYR A 221 6.62 -7.75 30.89
N THR A 222 7.65 -7.22 30.23
CA THR A 222 8.91 -6.83 30.88
C THR A 222 8.87 -5.45 31.52
N ARG A 223 8.07 -4.54 31.00
CA ARG A 223 7.95 -3.13 31.48
C ARG A 223 6.49 -2.73 31.66
N PRO A 224 5.77 -3.30 32.65
CA PRO A 224 4.37 -2.95 32.93
C PRO A 224 4.18 -1.50 33.44
N ASP A 225 5.22 -0.92 34.00
CA ASP A 225 5.32 0.42 34.58
C ASP A 225 5.25 1.55 33.55
N LEU A 226 5.50 1.27 32.28
CA LEU A 226 5.44 2.31 31.23
C LEU A 226 4.03 2.85 31.05
N THR A 227 3.89 4.17 31.09
CA THR A 227 2.64 4.86 30.77
C THR A 227 2.28 4.66 29.30
N ARG A 228 1.10 4.10 29.04
CA ARG A 228 0.60 3.82 27.67
C ARG A 228 -0.66 4.63 27.41
N PRO A 229 -0.57 5.80 26.75
CA PRO A 229 -1.74 6.63 26.45
C PRO A 229 -2.75 5.91 25.55
N PHE A 230 -2.25 5.13 24.59
CA PHE A 230 -3.08 4.28 23.74
C PHE A 230 -2.86 2.80 24.10
N LYS A 231 -3.94 2.12 24.46
CA LYS A 231 -3.93 0.69 24.75
C LYS A 231 -4.66 -0.05 23.63
N VAL A 232 -3.95 -0.92 22.94
CA VAL A 232 -4.57 -1.78 21.89
C VAL A 232 -5.61 -2.68 22.57
N PRO A 233 -6.88 -2.64 22.14
CA PRO A 233 -7.88 -3.58 22.63
C PRO A 233 -7.52 -4.99 22.17
N ALA A 234 -7.86 -6.00 22.98
CA ALA A 234 -7.64 -7.41 22.66
C ALA A 234 -6.18 -7.76 22.29
N PHE A 235 -5.20 -7.20 23.00
CA PHE A 235 -3.77 -7.40 22.74
C PHE A 235 -3.30 -8.87 22.72
N TRP A 236 -4.09 -9.75 23.27
CA TRP A 236 -3.86 -11.20 23.28
C TRP A 236 -4.09 -11.88 21.92
N LEU A 237 -4.67 -11.13 20.95
CA LEU A 237 -4.83 -11.57 19.54
C LEU A 237 -3.62 -11.22 18.64
N ILE A 238 -2.66 -10.45 19.14
CA ILE A 238 -1.45 -10.05 18.44
C ILE A 238 -0.37 -11.11 18.63
#